data_99b2e98b6f0957416e8ddf35081bd027
#
_entry.id   99b2e98b6f0957416e8ddf35081bd027
#
_cell.length_a   1.000
_cell.length_b   1.000
_cell.length_c   1.000
_cell.angle_alpha   90.00
_cell.angle_beta   90.00
_cell.angle_gamma   90.00
#
_symmetry.space_group_name_H-M   'P 1'
#
loop_
_entity.id
_entity.type
_entity.pdbx_description
1 polymer ?
#
loop_
_entity_poly.entity_id
_entity_poly.type
_entity_poly.pdbx_seq_one_letter_code
_entity_poly.pdbx_strand_id
1 'polypeptide(L)'
;MKEGKINLPENFIAPENCKVGDFYFSILEPSITKIDYKVVMSSRKRLRQIFRRDDTWPAEDMTLDENTKDLIRHESEFKQKKAFAYSVYPLDKNEYIGCIYINPTKKSYDCEVYLWVSDSNFHMLSLIHI
;
A
#
# COMPACT_ATOMS: atom_id res chain seq x y z
N MET A 1 -0.87 12.54 12.17
CA MET A 1 -2.26 12.56 11.69
C MET A 1 -2.35 13.24 10.34
N LYS A 2 -3.05 12.63 9.40
CA LYS A 2 -3.26 13.21 8.09
C LYS A 2 -4.42 14.18 8.14
N GLU A 3 -4.19 15.43 7.78
CA GLU A 3 -5.20 16.47 7.83
C GLU A 3 -5.74 16.83 6.45
N GLY A 4 -5.16 16.24 5.40
CA GLY A 4 -5.61 16.48 4.04
C GLY A 4 -6.84 15.66 3.70
N LYS A 5 -7.35 15.87 2.51
CA LYS A 5 -8.48 15.13 1.96
C LYS A 5 -8.13 14.60 0.57
N ILE A 6 -8.77 13.49 0.18
CA ILE A 6 -8.79 13.05 -1.20
C ILE A 6 -10.02 13.69 -1.82
N ASN A 7 -9.85 14.33 -2.96
CA ASN A 7 -10.93 15.02 -3.66
C ASN A 7 -11.73 14.01 -4.47
N LEU A 8 -12.87 13.54 -3.94
CA LEU A 8 -13.68 12.49 -4.54
C LEU A 8 -15.09 13.01 -4.87
N PRO A 9 -15.72 12.48 -5.93
CA PRO A 9 -17.15 12.69 -6.15
C PRO A 9 -17.97 12.17 -4.97
N GLU A 10 -19.12 12.79 -4.74
CA GLU A 10 -19.97 12.46 -3.59
C GLU A 10 -20.36 10.99 -3.53
N ASN A 11 -20.66 10.39 -4.69
CA ASN A 11 -21.10 9.00 -4.77
C ASN A 11 -19.99 8.03 -5.15
N PHE A 12 -18.74 8.44 -4.99
CA PHE A 12 -17.61 7.60 -5.36
C PHE A 12 -17.53 6.35 -4.50
N ILE A 13 -17.36 5.21 -5.16
CA ILE A 13 -17.11 3.93 -4.50
C ILE A 13 -15.82 3.36 -5.07
N ALA A 14 -14.78 3.24 -4.23
CA ALA A 14 -13.52 2.65 -4.67
C ALA A 14 -13.69 1.15 -4.88
N PRO A 15 -13.19 0.58 -5.99
CA PRO A 15 -13.24 -0.87 -6.16
C PRO A 15 -12.36 -1.55 -5.12
N GLU A 16 -12.84 -2.66 -4.56
CA GLU A 16 -12.03 -3.45 -3.63
C GLU A 16 -11.03 -4.34 -4.38
N ASN A 17 -11.31 -4.63 -5.64
CA ASN A 17 -10.46 -5.42 -6.51
C ASN A 17 -10.49 -4.80 -7.89
N CYS A 18 -9.33 -4.71 -8.54
CA CYS A 18 -9.30 -4.25 -9.92
C CYS A 18 -8.06 -4.75 -10.65
N LYS A 19 -8.21 -4.90 -11.95
CA LYS A 19 -7.14 -5.28 -12.84
C LYS A 19 -6.66 -4.03 -13.57
N VAL A 20 -5.37 -3.75 -13.51
CA VAL A 20 -4.77 -2.58 -14.16
C VAL A 20 -3.54 -3.05 -14.92
N GLY A 21 -3.61 -3.02 -16.26
CA GLY A 21 -2.52 -3.52 -17.09
C GLY A 21 -2.20 -4.97 -16.77
N ASP A 22 -0.96 -5.26 -16.45
CA ASP A 22 -0.49 -6.61 -16.14
C ASP A 22 -0.55 -6.94 -14.65
N PHE A 23 -1.29 -6.13 -13.87
CA PHE A 23 -1.34 -6.27 -12.41
C PHE A 23 -2.77 -6.36 -11.92
N TYR A 24 -2.91 -6.99 -10.76
CA TYR A 24 -4.16 -7.09 -10.04
C TYR A 24 -3.99 -6.40 -8.69
N PHE A 25 -4.93 -5.53 -8.33
CA PHE A 25 -4.96 -4.84 -7.06
C PHE A 25 -6.12 -5.35 -6.22
N SER A 26 -5.85 -5.59 -4.94
CA SER A 26 -6.86 -6.03 -3.98
C SER A 26 -6.74 -5.19 -2.71
N ILE A 27 -7.87 -4.91 -2.08
CA ILE A 27 -7.86 -4.13 -0.83
C ILE A 27 -6.85 -4.71 0.16
N LEU A 28 -6.07 -3.84 0.78
CA LEU A 28 -5.11 -4.24 1.80
C LEU A 28 -5.85 -4.45 3.11
N GLU A 29 -5.90 -5.70 3.57
CA GLU A 29 -6.70 -6.09 4.73
C GLU A 29 -5.98 -7.11 5.59
N PRO A 30 -6.44 -7.31 6.85
CA PRO A 30 -5.74 -8.20 7.78
C PRO A 30 -5.61 -9.65 7.35
N SER A 31 -6.47 -10.13 6.44
CA SER A 31 -6.41 -11.53 6.00
C SER A 31 -5.08 -11.91 5.35
N ILE A 32 -4.31 -10.93 4.82
CA ILE A 32 -3.02 -11.20 4.19
C ILE A 32 -1.85 -10.80 5.07
N THR A 33 -2.07 -10.57 6.37
CA THR A 33 -1.03 -10.02 7.25
C THR A 33 0.23 -10.88 7.30
N LYS A 34 0.10 -12.21 7.26
CA LYS A 34 1.27 -13.10 7.35
C LYS A 34 2.18 -12.95 6.15
N ILE A 35 1.61 -12.97 4.94
CA ILE A 35 2.42 -12.82 3.72
C ILE A 35 2.94 -11.39 3.60
N ASP A 36 2.14 -10.40 3.94
CA ASP A 36 2.55 -9.01 3.93
C ASP A 36 3.72 -8.79 4.88
N TYR A 37 3.61 -9.27 6.11
CA TYR A 37 4.68 -9.16 7.10
C TYR A 37 5.98 -9.79 6.60
N LYS A 38 5.90 -11.00 6.05
CA LYS A 38 7.07 -11.69 5.51
C LYS A 38 7.74 -10.88 4.41
N VAL A 39 6.96 -10.35 3.48
CA VAL A 39 7.48 -9.57 2.34
C VAL A 39 8.08 -8.26 2.82
N VAL A 40 7.39 -7.54 3.71
CA VAL A 40 7.88 -6.27 4.26
C VAL A 40 9.21 -6.50 4.99
N MET A 41 9.27 -7.50 5.87
CA MET A 41 10.47 -7.71 6.67
C MET A 41 11.65 -8.22 5.84
N SER A 42 11.40 -8.97 4.77
CA SER A 42 12.45 -9.42 3.89
C SER A 42 13.10 -8.25 3.11
N SER A 43 12.38 -7.15 2.97
CA SER A 43 12.84 -5.97 2.25
C SER A 43 13.03 -4.75 3.16
N ARG A 44 13.05 -4.94 4.48
CA ARG A 44 12.98 -3.84 5.43
C ARG A 44 14.12 -2.82 5.31
N LYS A 45 15.30 -3.27 4.95
CA LYS A 45 16.45 -2.36 4.82
C LYS A 45 16.24 -1.35 3.72
N ARG A 46 15.77 -1.81 2.55
CA ARG A 46 15.50 -0.92 1.43
C ARG A 46 14.24 -0.10 1.66
N LEU A 47 13.20 -0.69 2.27
CA LEU A 47 11.94 -0.01 2.48
C LEU A 47 12.05 1.11 3.50
N ARG A 48 12.96 0.98 4.47
CA ARG A 48 13.14 2.04 5.46
C ARG A 48 13.59 3.32 4.78
N GLN A 49 12.83 4.40 5.01
CA GLN A 49 13.13 5.73 4.48
C GLN A 49 12.92 5.90 2.96
N ILE A 50 12.26 4.93 2.27
CA ILE A 50 12.02 5.11 0.84
C ILE A 50 11.03 6.24 0.54
N PHE A 51 10.10 6.51 1.47
CA PHE A 51 9.13 7.58 1.29
C PHE A 51 9.59 8.89 1.89
N ARG A 52 10.32 8.82 3.00
CA ARG A 52 10.89 9.97 3.69
C ARG A 52 12.19 9.58 4.34
N ARG A 53 13.11 10.55 4.41
CA ARG A 53 14.42 10.32 4.99
C ARG A 53 14.35 9.95 6.48
N ASP A 54 13.39 10.47 7.20
CA ASP A 54 13.22 10.26 8.64
C ASP A 54 12.20 9.20 9.02
N ASP A 55 11.65 8.49 8.03
CA ASP A 55 10.73 7.38 8.29
C ASP A 55 11.45 6.23 8.99
N THR A 56 10.75 5.61 9.94
CA THR A 56 11.26 4.45 10.66
C THR A 56 10.52 3.16 10.28
N TRP A 57 9.55 3.25 9.38
CA TRP A 57 8.82 2.08 8.88
C TRP A 57 9.57 1.42 7.72
N PRO A 58 9.67 0.10 7.69
CA PRO A 58 9.35 -0.79 8.81
C PRO A 58 10.46 -0.78 9.86
N ALA A 59 10.08 -0.87 11.13
CA ALA A 59 11.08 -0.97 12.19
C ALA A 59 11.86 -2.28 12.03
N GLU A 60 13.12 -2.27 12.45
CA GLU A 60 13.97 -3.45 12.33
C GLU A 60 13.36 -4.68 13.05
N ASP A 61 12.67 -4.43 14.15
CA ASP A 61 12.08 -5.46 15.00
C ASP A 61 10.54 -5.44 14.96
N MET A 62 9.93 -4.93 13.90
CA MET A 62 8.48 -4.90 13.78
C MET A 62 7.91 -6.30 13.94
N THR A 63 6.85 -6.44 14.73
CA THR A 63 6.20 -7.72 14.99
C THR A 63 5.04 -7.97 14.04
N LEU A 64 4.65 -9.25 13.94
CA LEU A 64 3.46 -9.61 13.17
C LEU A 64 2.21 -8.90 13.69
N ASP A 65 2.08 -8.78 15.02
CA ASP A 65 0.93 -8.10 15.63
C ASP A 65 0.87 -6.63 15.22
N GLU A 66 2.02 -5.95 15.23
CA GLU A 66 2.09 -4.56 14.77
C GLU A 66 1.69 -4.43 13.31
N ASN A 67 2.14 -5.37 12.48
CA ASN A 67 1.77 -5.37 11.06
C ASN A 67 0.27 -5.58 10.88
N THR A 68 -0.32 -6.49 11.65
CA THR A 68 -1.75 -6.74 11.60
C THR A 68 -2.55 -5.49 11.96
N LYS A 69 -2.11 -4.75 12.98
CA LYS A 69 -2.76 -3.50 13.37
C LYS A 69 -2.70 -2.47 12.25
N ASP A 70 -1.58 -2.41 11.52
CA ASP A 70 -1.47 -1.53 10.37
C ASP A 70 -2.49 -1.89 9.28
N LEU A 71 -2.66 -3.18 9.00
CA LEU A 71 -3.61 -3.61 7.98
C LEU A 71 -5.06 -3.37 8.41
N ILE A 72 -5.36 -3.50 9.69
CA ILE A 72 -6.67 -3.15 10.23
C ILE A 72 -6.95 -1.66 10.01
N ARG A 73 -5.96 -0.81 10.27
CA ARG A 73 -6.08 0.62 10.04
C ARG A 73 -6.31 0.93 8.56
N HIS A 74 -5.54 0.32 7.66
CA HIS A 74 -5.71 0.52 6.22
C HIS A 74 -7.10 0.13 5.74
N GLU A 75 -7.61 -1.00 6.21
CA GLU A 75 -8.95 -1.45 5.85
C GLU A 75 -10.02 -0.47 6.34
N SER A 76 -9.87 0.01 7.58
CA SER A 76 -10.80 0.97 8.16
C SER A 76 -10.80 2.28 7.38
N GLU A 77 -9.63 2.80 7.03
CA GLU A 77 -9.50 4.02 6.24
C GLU A 77 -10.12 3.87 4.85
N PHE A 78 -9.99 2.70 4.25
CA PHE A 78 -10.60 2.40 2.96
C PHE A 78 -12.13 2.48 3.05
N LYS A 79 -12.71 1.82 4.05
CA LYS A 79 -14.16 1.81 4.24
C LYS A 79 -14.71 3.19 4.56
N GLN A 80 -13.92 4.03 5.23
CA GLN A 80 -14.30 5.40 5.54
C GLN A 80 -13.99 6.39 4.42
N LYS A 81 -13.44 5.92 3.30
CA LYS A 81 -13.05 6.75 2.16
C LYS A 81 -12.02 7.83 2.52
N LYS A 82 -11.19 7.54 3.51
CA LYS A 82 -10.14 8.48 3.95
C LYS A 82 -8.83 8.27 3.21
N ALA A 83 -8.48 7.02 2.97
CA ALA A 83 -7.27 6.64 2.25
C ALA A 83 -7.47 5.24 1.71
N PHE A 84 -6.86 4.93 0.56
CA PHE A 84 -7.07 3.64 -0.09
C PHE A 84 -5.72 2.95 -0.24
N ALA A 85 -5.62 1.73 0.29
CA ALA A 85 -4.42 0.92 0.20
C ALA A 85 -4.76 -0.40 -0.47
N TYR A 86 -3.92 -0.81 -1.42
CA TYR A 86 -4.11 -2.03 -2.18
C TYR A 86 -2.86 -2.88 -2.13
N SER A 87 -3.05 -4.20 -2.04
CA SER A 87 -2.00 -5.17 -2.30
C SER A 87 -1.89 -5.38 -3.81
N VAL A 88 -0.67 -5.64 -4.29
CA VAL A 88 -0.36 -5.70 -5.72
C VAL A 88 0.14 -7.09 -6.10
N TYR A 89 -0.39 -7.63 -7.19
CA TYR A 89 -0.06 -8.96 -7.70
C TYR A 89 0.15 -8.88 -9.21
N PRO A 90 1.27 -9.40 -9.76
CA PRO A 90 1.37 -9.59 -11.20
C PRO A 90 0.36 -10.65 -11.66
N LEU A 91 -0.28 -10.43 -12.80
CA LEU A 91 -1.29 -11.37 -13.30
C LEU A 91 -0.71 -12.75 -13.63
N ASP A 92 0.54 -12.78 -14.10
CA ASP A 92 1.17 -14.02 -14.54
C ASP A 92 1.70 -14.90 -13.39
N LYS A 93 1.91 -14.30 -12.21
CA LYS A 93 2.50 -15.03 -11.07
C LYS A 93 1.57 -15.23 -9.90
N ASN A 94 0.53 -14.42 -9.80
CA ASN A 94 -0.42 -14.44 -8.67
C ASN A 94 0.31 -14.41 -7.31
N GLU A 95 1.39 -13.62 -7.22
CA GLU A 95 2.22 -13.52 -6.04
C GLU A 95 2.12 -12.10 -5.47
N TYR A 96 1.96 -11.98 -4.14
CA TYR A 96 1.96 -10.67 -3.48
C TYR A 96 3.36 -10.05 -3.60
N ILE A 97 3.46 -8.87 -4.19
CA ILE A 97 4.75 -8.22 -4.39
C ILE A 97 4.91 -6.87 -3.72
N GLY A 98 3.85 -6.27 -3.23
CA GLY A 98 3.95 -4.96 -2.60
C GLY A 98 2.60 -4.29 -2.45
N CYS A 99 2.64 -2.98 -2.18
CA CYS A 99 1.45 -2.19 -1.93
C CYS A 99 1.47 -0.88 -2.67
N ILE A 100 0.27 -0.36 -2.94
CA ILE A 100 0.07 0.99 -3.41
C ILE A 100 -0.86 1.72 -2.44
N TYR A 101 -0.54 2.97 -2.13
CA TYR A 101 -1.32 3.78 -1.19
C TYR A 101 -1.76 5.05 -1.89
N ILE A 102 -3.06 5.35 -1.78
CA ILE A 102 -3.65 6.59 -2.28
C ILE A 102 -4.10 7.36 -1.05
N ASN A 103 -3.33 8.37 -0.69
CA ASN A 103 -3.45 9.09 0.57
C ASN A 103 -3.95 10.51 0.36
N PRO A 104 -4.60 11.09 1.39
CA PRO A 104 -4.97 12.50 1.35
C PRO A 104 -3.74 13.39 1.31
N THR A 105 -3.92 14.61 0.80
CA THR A 105 -2.86 15.61 0.73
C THR A 105 -3.38 16.96 1.17
N LYS A 106 -2.48 17.80 1.71
CA LYS A 106 -2.77 19.20 2.00
C LYS A 106 -2.35 20.11 0.84
N LYS A 107 -1.69 19.54 -0.16
CA LYS A 107 -1.22 20.28 -1.33
C LYS A 107 -2.34 20.45 -2.33
N SER A 108 -2.07 21.13 -3.43
CA SER A 108 -3.05 21.43 -4.47
C SER A 108 -3.45 20.22 -5.32
N TYR A 109 -2.82 19.06 -5.09
CA TYR A 109 -3.15 17.84 -5.82
C TYR A 109 -4.39 17.17 -5.25
N ASP A 110 -4.98 16.26 -6.02
CA ASP A 110 -6.15 15.50 -5.56
C ASP A 110 -5.79 14.48 -4.49
N CYS A 111 -4.60 13.92 -4.55
CA CYS A 111 -4.12 12.92 -3.59
C CYS A 111 -2.61 12.75 -3.71
N GLU A 112 -2.05 11.96 -2.79
CA GLU A 112 -0.65 11.52 -2.86
C GLU A 112 -0.63 10.02 -3.06
N VAL A 113 0.25 9.53 -3.94
CA VAL A 113 0.36 8.11 -4.24
C VAL A 113 1.75 7.63 -3.86
N TYR A 114 1.80 6.52 -3.11
CA TYR A 114 3.03 5.84 -2.73
C TYR A 114 2.96 4.39 -3.18
N LEU A 115 4.10 3.85 -3.58
CA LEU A 115 4.19 2.48 -4.07
C LEU A 115 5.49 1.85 -3.58
N TRP A 116 5.42 0.61 -3.11
CA TRP A 116 6.61 -0.17 -2.84
C TRP A 116 6.43 -1.59 -3.34
N VAL A 117 7.53 -2.22 -3.72
CA VAL A 117 7.58 -3.65 -4.05
C VAL A 117 8.73 -4.29 -3.29
N SER A 118 8.66 -5.62 -3.15
CA SER A 118 9.72 -6.40 -2.49
C SER A 118 11.04 -6.28 -3.25
N ASP A 119 12.15 -6.54 -2.55
CA ASP A 119 13.48 -6.49 -3.16
C ASP A 119 13.59 -7.43 -4.37
N SER A 120 13.02 -8.62 -4.26
CA SER A 120 13.07 -9.61 -5.34
C SER A 120 12.29 -9.17 -6.59
N ASN A 121 11.38 -8.20 -6.43
CA ASN A 121 10.53 -7.70 -7.52
C ASN A 121 10.82 -6.24 -7.88
N PHE A 122 11.91 -5.69 -7.38
CA PHE A 122 12.23 -4.27 -7.57
C PHE A 122 12.25 -3.87 -9.05
N HIS A 123 12.70 -4.76 -9.91
CA HIS A 123 12.75 -4.52 -11.37
C HIS A 123 11.36 -4.27 -11.98
N MET A 124 10.29 -4.66 -11.30
CA MET A 124 8.93 -4.50 -11.82
C MET A 124 8.32 -3.12 -11.58
N LEU A 125 9.00 -2.26 -10.81
CA LEU A 125 8.47 -0.93 -10.52
C LEU A 125 8.19 -0.12 -11.77
N SER A 126 9.06 -0.22 -12.78
CA SER A 126 8.90 0.52 -14.03
C SER A 126 7.73 0.02 -14.88
N LEU A 127 7.18 -1.15 -14.57
CA LEU A 127 6.09 -1.76 -15.32
C LEU A 127 4.72 -1.42 -14.70
N ILE A 128 4.69 -0.82 -13.52
CA ILE A 128 3.45 -0.47 -12.84
C ILE A 128 3.09 0.97 -13.21
N HIS A 129 2.07 1.12 -14.04
CA HIS A 129 1.59 2.43 -14.46
C HIS A 129 0.28 2.74 -13.72
N ILE A 130 0.27 3.87 -13.04
CA ILE A 130 -0.86 4.26 -12.20
C ILE A 130 -1.54 5.49 -12.80
#